data_ac5863da9c044d7556a0429d61308afc
#
_entry.id   ac5863da9c044d7556a0429d61308afc
#
_cell.length_a   1.000
_cell.length_b   1.000
_cell.length_c   1.000
_cell.angle_alpha   90.00
_cell.angle_beta   90.00
_cell.angle_gamma   90.00
#
_symmetry.space_group_name_H-M   'P 1'
#
loop_
_entity.id
_entity.type
_entity.pdbx_description
1 polymer ?
#
loop_
_entity_poly.entity_id
_entity_poly.type
_entity_poly.pdbx_seq_one_letter_code
_entity_poly.pdbx_strand_id
1 'polypeptide(L)'
;VSGVDDYNTTADDNHICDLSYQYNETHITIQSNGLPNHDFHSGPGCCASAQDYSWTLPLTPTNDTDCDPDLATTGCEMAPERGPIAISVNGVPFFGPEDGPGGDAVAGNEGAYEEDRQNVWLGLCHGHSGPNGVYHYHADANCVHWHVDESAGETWLDYSINSSRSGSEHSAIVGFAFDGYPIYGFVGWDENGETKEITSSYRLKEGETGYNGIEDYEYLAGIGDLDACNGRFSATPDFPNGTYHYVSTFVNGEGGTGFPYFLLCYRGEAESGNTDEGGGGGDDPDCSGHGETWGPGIGPPPPGCGGGGGGQGQSSENGIASIPWFKAPPDSGAILLSLLALAFVAAAGLRGSAYPAVASGRAGTAL
;
A
#
# COMPACT_ATOMS: atom_id res chain seq x y z
N VAL A 1 16.49 -5.96 3.07
CA VAL A 1 16.75 -5.44 4.43
C VAL A 1 16.64 -6.60 5.40
N SER A 2 17.55 -6.69 6.36
CA SER A 2 17.56 -7.75 7.38
C SER A 2 17.56 -7.13 8.77
N GLY A 3 17.13 -7.90 9.78
CA GLY A 3 17.06 -7.47 11.17
C GLY A 3 15.82 -6.63 11.44
N VAL A 4 14.72 -6.97 10.78
CA VAL A 4 13.39 -6.42 11.05
C VAL A 4 12.76 -7.23 12.16
N ASP A 5 12.14 -6.58 13.12
CA ASP A 5 11.56 -7.20 14.31
C ASP A 5 10.03 -7.12 14.31
N ASP A 6 9.40 -8.21 14.74
CA ASP A 6 7.96 -8.25 15.00
C ASP A 6 7.71 -8.06 16.50
N TYR A 7 7.23 -6.87 16.88
CA TYR A 7 6.98 -6.54 18.29
C TYR A 7 5.89 -7.40 18.98
N ASN A 8 5.18 -8.24 18.25
CA ASN A 8 4.26 -9.22 18.86
C ASN A 8 4.95 -10.51 19.31
N THR A 9 6.20 -10.68 18.98
CA THR A 9 7.01 -11.80 19.45
C THR A 9 7.87 -11.41 20.65
N THR A 10 8.50 -12.40 21.29
CA THR A 10 9.36 -12.19 22.47
C THR A 10 10.85 -12.28 22.18
N ALA A 11 11.21 -12.40 20.91
CA ALA A 11 12.58 -12.55 20.45
C ALA A 11 12.84 -11.61 19.26
N ASP A 12 14.10 -11.21 19.09
CA ASP A 12 14.55 -10.52 17.87
C ASP A 12 14.42 -11.52 16.70
N ASP A 13 13.39 -11.36 15.90
CA ASP A 13 13.04 -12.33 14.86
C ASP A 13 13.97 -12.27 13.66
N ASN A 14 14.65 -11.14 13.45
CA ASN A 14 15.53 -10.90 12.32
C ASN A 14 14.87 -11.23 10.96
N HIS A 15 13.62 -10.83 10.79
CA HIS A 15 12.96 -10.94 9.51
C HIS A 15 13.76 -10.27 8.39
N ILE A 16 13.61 -10.79 7.20
CA ILE A 16 14.28 -10.28 6.01
C ILE A 16 13.22 -9.82 5.04
N CYS A 17 13.18 -8.52 4.74
CA CYS A 17 12.45 -8.00 3.59
C CYS A 17 13.23 -8.37 2.33
N ASP A 18 12.68 -9.26 1.52
CA ASP A 18 13.28 -9.71 0.26
C ASP A 18 12.39 -9.26 -0.90
N LEU A 19 12.99 -8.49 -1.81
CA LEU A 19 12.33 -7.88 -2.94
C LEU A 19 13.26 -7.93 -4.15
N SER A 20 12.75 -8.40 -5.28
CA SER A 20 13.41 -8.31 -6.57
C SER A 20 12.43 -7.94 -7.67
N TYR A 21 12.94 -7.43 -8.78
CA TYR A 21 12.09 -7.09 -9.91
C TYR A 21 12.76 -7.41 -11.24
N GLN A 22 11.93 -7.68 -12.24
CA GLN A 22 12.29 -7.81 -13.64
C GLN A 22 11.33 -6.97 -14.46
N TYR A 23 11.79 -6.49 -15.61
CA TYR A 23 10.90 -5.73 -16.50
C TYR A 23 11.20 -6.06 -17.96
N ASN A 24 10.20 -5.86 -18.79
CA ASN A 24 10.26 -5.92 -20.24
C ASN A 24 9.82 -4.57 -20.84
N GLU A 25 9.42 -4.52 -22.09
CA GLU A 25 9.01 -3.28 -22.76
C GLU A 25 7.67 -2.73 -22.26
N THR A 26 6.83 -3.55 -21.63
CA THR A 26 5.45 -3.20 -21.25
C THR A 26 5.14 -3.36 -19.78
N HIS A 27 5.81 -4.26 -19.08
CA HIS A 27 5.49 -4.62 -17.70
C HIS A 27 6.73 -4.73 -16.82
N ILE A 28 6.53 -4.51 -15.53
CA ILE A 28 7.43 -4.89 -14.46
C ILE A 28 6.80 -6.05 -13.68
N THR A 29 7.61 -7.07 -13.39
CA THR A 29 7.25 -8.15 -12.47
C THR A 29 8.07 -8.00 -11.20
N ILE A 30 7.40 -7.96 -10.07
CA ILE A 30 7.96 -7.76 -8.74
C ILE A 30 7.78 -9.06 -7.97
N GLN A 31 8.89 -9.62 -7.50
CA GLN A 31 8.87 -10.76 -6.58
C GLN A 31 9.15 -10.25 -5.17
N SER A 32 8.33 -10.65 -4.22
CA SER A 32 8.42 -10.21 -2.83
C SER A 32 8.04 -11.32 -1.87
N ASN A 33 8.68 -11.32 -0.71
CA ASN A 33 8.26 -12.18 0.39
C ASN A 33 7.21 -11.54 1.31
N GLY A 34 6.70 -10.35 0.98
CA GLY A 34 5.63 -9.67 1.71
C GLY A 34 5.98 -9.22 3.13
N LEU A 35 7.24 -9.30 3.52
CA LEU A 35 7.69 -8.80 4.83
C LEU A 35 8.19 -7.37 4.71
N PRO A 36 7.86 -6.48 5.67
CA PRO A 36 8.22 -5.07 5.58
C PRO A 36 9.72 -4.82 5.75
N ASN A 37 10.17 -3.63 5.35
CA ASN A 37 11.55 -3.17 5.50
C ASN A 37 11.80 -2.40 6.82
N HIS A 38 10.85 -2.43 7.72
CA HIS A 38 10.82 -1.74 9.02
C HIS A 38 10.27 -2.68 10.08
N ASP A 39 10.54 -2.40 11.35
CA ASP A 39 9.92 -3.13 12.45
C ASP A 39 8.41 -2.95 12.43
N PHE A 40 7.68 -3.94 12.89
CA PHE A 40 6.22 -3.98 12.74
C PHE A 40 5.54 -4.73 13.89
N HIS A 41 4.22 -4.78 13.84
CA HIS A 41 3.40 -5.63 14.67
C HIS A 41 2.57 -6.57 13.78
N SER A 42 2.63 -7.86 14.03
CA SER A 42 1.72 -8.81 13.37
C SER A 42 0.27 -8.67 13.78
N GLY A 43 0.00 -8.01 14.89
CA GLY A 43 -1.36 -7.90 15.42
C GLY A 43 -1.97 -9.24 15.83
N PRO A 44 -3.31 -9.34 15.87
CA PRO A 44 -4.01 -10.53 16.33
C PRO A 44 -3.75 -11.78 15.50
N GLY A 45 -3.39 -11.60 14.21
CA GLY A 45 -3.04 -12.69 13.30
C GLY A 45 -1.60 -13.16 13.42
N CYS A 46 -0.94 -12.89 14.57
CA CYS A 46 0.46 -13.30 14.78
C CYS A 46 0.70 -14.76 14.37
N CYS A 47 1.75 -15.04 13.62
CA CYS A 47 2.80 -14.09 13.32
C CYS A 47 3.06 -14.04 11.82
N ALA A 48 3.63 -12.91 11.36
CA ALA A 48 3.96 -12.74 9.96
C ALA A 48 4.93 -13.82 9.46
N SER A 49 4.76 -14.26 8.24
CA SER A 49 5.63 -15.23 7.59
C SER A 49 5.94 -14.81 6.15
N ALA A 50 7.12 -15.21 5.68
CA ALA A 50 7.50 -14.97 4.30
C ALA A 50 6.54 -15.66 3.34
N GLN A 51 6.12 -14.92 2.33
CA GLN A 51 5.26 -15.34 1.23
C GLN A 51 6.11 -15.50 -0.04
N ASP A 52 5.50 -15.94 -1.13
CA ASP A 52 6.12 -16.04 -2.47
C ASP A 52 5.25 -15.30 -3.49
N TYR A 53 5.32 -13.97 -3.45
CA TYR A 53 4.52 -13.12 -4.33
C TYR A 53 5.22 -12.86 -5.66
N SER A 54 4.42 -12.79 -6.71
CA SER A 54 4.84 -12.36 -8.04
C SER A 54 3.78 -11.42 -8.64
N TRP A 55 4.02 -10.12 -8.51
CA TRP A 55 3.12 -9.08 -8.98
C TRP A 55 3.56 -8.55 -10.33
N THR A 56 2.65 -8.40 -11.27
CA THR A 56 2.93 -7.80 -12.59
C THR A 56 2.19 -6.48 -12.71
N LEU A 57 2.87 -5.41 -13.13
CA LEU A 57 2.29 -4.08 -13.30
C LEU A 57 2.62 -3.54 -14.69
N PRO A 58 1.68 -2.85 -15.37
CA PRO A 58 1.97 -2.18 -16.62
C PRO A 58 2.90 -0.98 -16.36
N LEU A 59 3.92 -0.83 -17.20
CA LEU A 59 4.84 0.32 -17.15
C LEU A 59 4.23 1.60 -17.69
N THR A 60 3.18 1.47 -18.46
CA THR A 60 2.40 2.59 -19.03
C THR A 60 0.93 2.32 -18.75
N PRO A 61 0.39 2.87 -17.66
CA PRO A 61 -1.02 2.74 -17.34
C PRO A 61 -1.91 3.19 -18.50
N THR A 62 -2.96 2.44 -18.77
CA THR A 62 -3.97 2.77 -19.77
C THR A 62 -5.27 3.04 -19.04
N ASN A 63 -5.87 4.22 -19.28
CA ASN A 63 -7.18 4.52 -18.69
C ASN A 63 -8.23 3.53 -19.21
N ASP A 64 -9.01 3.00 -18.30
CA ASP A 64 -10.25 2.33 -18.64
C ASP A 64 -11.24 3.37 -19.24
N THR A 65 -11.71 3.13 -20.45
CA THR A 65 -12.60 4.06 -21.16
C THR A 65 -14.01 4.08 -20.62
N ASP A 66 -14.40 3.04 -19.91
CA ASP A 66 -15.73 2.90 -19.32
C ASP A 66 -15.80 3.50 -17.91
N CYS A 67 -14.64 3.77 -17.31
CA CYS A 67 -14.49 4.35 -15.97
C CYS A 67 -14.43 5.88 -16.04
N ASP A 68 -15.39 6.54 -15.39
CA ASP A 68 -15.38 7.98 -15.15
C ASP A 68 -15.52 8.25 -13.64
N PRO A 69 -14.41 8.20 -12.90
CA PRO A 69 -14.43 8.31 -11.44
C PRO A 69 -14.81 9.69 -10.92
N ASP A 70 -14.82 10.73 -11.77
CA ASP A 70 -15.32 12.06 -11.41
C ASP A 70 -16.84 12.04 -11.14
N LEU A 71 -17.55 11.07 -11.73
CA LEU A 71 -18.99 10.93 -11.56
C LEU A 71 -19.34 9.92 -10.45
N ALA A 72 -18.77 8.75 -10.51
CA ALA A 72 -18.98 7.65 -9.55
C ALA A 72 -18.07 6.47 -9.90
N THR A 73 -18.15 5.37 -9.16
CA THR A 73 -17.44 4.11 -9.48
C THR A 73 -18.11 3.30 -10.61
N THR A 74 -19.28 3.73 -11.10
CA THR A 74 -20.01 3.00 -12.15
C THR A 74 -19.20 2.93 -13.44
N GLY A 75 -18.99 1.71 -13.94
CA GLY A 75 -18.17 1.44 -15.11
C GLY A 75 -16.69 1.24 -14.80
N CYS A 76 -16.23 1.56 -13.60
CA CYS A 76 -14.86 1.28 -13.19
C CYS A 76 -14.72 -0.17 -12.68
N GLU A 77 -13.57 -0.76 -12.91
CA GLU A 77 -13.21 -2.02 -12.26
C GLU A 77 -13.01 -1.79 -10.76
N MET A 78 -13.80 -2.47 -9.93
CA MET A 78 -13.70 -2.33 -8.49
C MET A 78 -12.48 -3.09 -7.97
N ALA A 79 -11.73 -2.45 -7.09
CA ALA A 79 -10.68 -3.14 -6.35
C ALA A 79 -11.31 -4.12 -5.33
N PRO A 80 -10.64 -5.24 -5.01
CA PRO A 80 -11.13 -6.14 -3.96
C PRO A 80 -11.42 -5.41 -2.64
N GLU A 81 -12.58 -5.65 -2.07
CA GLU A 81 -12.95 -5.11 -0.74
C GLU A 81 -12.02 -5.63 0.34
N ARG A 82 -11.63 -6.89 0.20
CA ARG A 82 -10.72 -7.68 1.03
C ARG A 82 -9.69 -8.34 0.13
N GLY A 83 -8.42 -8.33 0.53
CA GLY A 83 -7.35 -8.87 -0.29
C GLY A 83 -6.53 -7.78 -0.99
N PRO A 84 -5.50 -8.17 -1.75
CA PRO A 84 -4.55 -7.24 -2.32
C PRO A 84 -5.17 -6.39 -3.43
N ILE A 85 -4.90 -5.08 -3.36
CA ILE A 85 -5.35 -4.06 -4.34
C ILE A 85 -4.16 -3.35 -5.00
N ALA A 86 -3.01 -3.42 -4.39
CA ALA A 86 -1.81 -2.72 -4.80
C ALA A 86 -0.59 -3.33 -4.11
N ILE A 87 0.60 -2.91 -4.53
CA ILE A 87 1.86 -3.29 -3.89
C ILE A 87 2.63 -2.05 -3.43
N SER A 88 3.10 -2.07 -2.18
CA SER A 88 3.96 -1.00 -1.66
C SER A 88 5.38 -1.08 -2.22
N VAL A 89 6.13 0.03 -2.10
CA VAL A 89 7.51 0.09 -2.57
C VAL A 89 8.46 -0.86 -1.82
N ASN A 90 8.06 -1.39 -0.66
CA ASN A 90 8.84 -2.40 0.07
C ASN A 90 8.36 -3.84 -0.20
N GLY A 91 7.36 -4.02 -1.09
CA GLY A 91 6.88 -5.34 -1.50
C GLY A 91 5.78 -5.94 -0.62
N VAL A 92 5.30 -5.20 0.37
CA VAL A 92 4.12 -5.58 1.18
C VAL A 92 2.86 -5.22 0.40
N PRO A 93 1.85 -6.10 0.29
CA PRO A 93 0.60 -5.75 -0.38
C PRO A 93 -0.22 -4.73 0.42
N PHE A 94 -0.91 -3.85 -0.28
CA PHE A 94 -2.02 -3.06 0.24
C PHE A 94 -3.29 -3.87 0.08
N PHE A 95 -4.11 -3.93 1.11
CA PHE A 95 -5.40 -4.59 1.07
C PHE A 95 -6.54 -3.57 0.94
N GLY A 96 -7.69 -4.05 0.51
CA GLY A 96 -8.93 -3.28 0.52
C GLY A 96 -9.32 -2.82 1.93
N PRO A 97 -10.28 -1.91 2.04
CA PRO A 97 -10.60 -1.25 3.31
C PRO A 97 -11.23 -2.17 4.35
N GLU A 98 -11.77 -3.32 3.92
CA GLU A 98 -12.51 -4.21 4.82
C GLU A 98 -11.61 -5.26 5.49
N ASP A 99 -11.97 -5.56 6.74
CA ASP A 99 -11.45 -6.70 7.47
C ASP A 99 -12.11 -8.03 7.01
N GLY A 100 -11.70 -9.15 7.60
CA GLY A 100 -12.25 -10.47 7.26
C GLY A 100 -13.78 -10.56 7.36
N PRO A 101 -14.45 -10.06 8.42
CA PRO A 101 -15.90 -10.01 8.56
C PRO A 101 -16.62 -8.98 7.67
N GLY A 102 -15.93 -8.06 7.04
CA GLY A 102 -16.51 -7.02 6.18
C GLY A 102 -16.81 -5.71 6.89
N GLY A 103 -16.07 -5.38 7.93
CA GLY A 103 -16.06 -4.05 8.53
C GLY A 103 -14.89 -3.22 8.04
N ASP A 104 -14.96 -1.90 8.17
CA ASP A 104 -13.83 -1.02 7.91
C ASP A 104 -12.74 -1.26 8.96
N ALA A 105 -11.62 -1.86 8.53
CA ALA A 105 -10.53 -2.26 9.41
C ALA A 105 -9.90 -1.07 10.17
N VAL A 106 -9.79 0.09 9.52
CA VAL A 106 -9.21 1.30 10.12
C VAL A 106 -10.19 1.94 11.08
N ALA A 107 -11.46 2.09 10.70
CA ALA A 107 -12.48 2.63 11.58
C ALA A 107 -12.67 1.77 12.85
N GLY A 108 -12.63 0.45 12.71
CA GLY A 108 -12.61 -0.49 13.83
C GLY A 108 -11.39 -0.32 14.73
N ASN A 109 -10.20 -0.21 14.15
CA ASN A 109 -8.96 0.03 14.90
C ASN A 109 -8.97 1.36 15.64
N GLU A 110 -9.54 2.40 15.05
CA GLU A 110 -9.67 3.72 15.67
C GLU A 110 -10.84 3.82 16.68
N GLY A 111 -11.60 2.73 16.85
CA GLY A 111 -12.68 2.64 17.82
C GLY A 111 -13.96 3.35 17.42
N ALA A 112 -14.21 3.54 16.13
CA ALA A 112 -15.46 4.12 15.62
C ALA A 112 -16.66 3.19 15.87
N TYR A 113 -16.41 1.89 15.93
CA TYR A 113 -17.37 0.86 16.34
C TYR A 113 -16.67 -0.25 17.14
N GLU A 114 -17.45 -1.06 17.85
CA GLU A 114 -16.95 -2.27 18.51
C GLU A 114 -17.01 -3.45 17.53
N GLU A 115 -15.83 -3.94 17.11
CA GLU A 115 -15.75 -5.12 16.28
C GLU A 115 -15.91 -6.37 17.15
N ASP A 116 -17.10 -6.97 17.13
CA ASP A 116 -17.48 -8.10 17.95
C ASP A 116 -17.36 -9.47 17.21
N ARG A 117 -17.03 -9.44 15.91
CA ARG A 117 -16.89 -10.64 15.06
C ARG A 117 -15.48 -11.18 15.06
N GLN A 118 -14.48 -10.31 15.18
CA GLN A 118 -13.08 -10.69 15.32
C GLN A 118 -12.29 -9.59 16.04
N ASN A 119 -11.06 -9.90 16.45
CA ASN A 119 -10.17 -8.88 16.99
C ASN A 119 -9.42 -8.21 15.83
N VAL A 120 -9.72 -6.95 15.56
CA VAL A 120 -8.99 -6.09 14.62
C VAL A 120 -8.08 -5.16 15.41
N TRP A 121 -6.81 -5.19 15.08
CA TRP A 121 -5.82 -4.25 15.58
C TRP A 121 -4.75 -4.05 14.52
N LEU A 122 -4.52 -2.82 14.14
CA LEU A 122 -3.51 -2.42 13.18
C LEU A 122 -2.32 -1.83 13.93
N GLY A 123 -1.13 -2.32 13.63
CA GLY A 123 0.11 -1.86 14.24
C GLY A 123 0.70 -0.65 13.52
N LEU A 124 2.03 -0.57 13.55
CA LEU A 124 2.77 0.44 12.81
C LEU A 124 2.35 0.49 11.35
N CYS A 125 2.15 1.70 10.83
CA CYS A 125 1.71 1.93 9.46
C CYS A 125 0.35 1.31 9.12
N HIS A 126 -0.50 1.10 10.11
CA HIS A 126 -1.80 0.46 9.92
C HIS A 126 -1.72 -0.87 9.17
N GLY A 127 -0.67 -1.64 9.46
CA GLY A 127 -0.46 -2.99 8.95
C GLY A 127 -0.64 -4.05 10.02
N HIS A 128 -1.02 -5.23 9.60
CA HIS A 128 -1.10 -6.43 10.44
C HIS A 128 -0.98 -7.72 9.61
N SER A 129 -0.91 -8.86 10.29
CA SER A 129 -0.96 -10.17 9.63
C SER A 129 -2.37 -10.72 9.64
N GLY A 130 -2.80 -11.21 8.51
CA GLY A 130 -3.97 -12.05 8.35
C GLY A 130 -3.66 -13.54 8.50
N PRO A 131 -4.59 -14.41 8.09
CA PRO A 131 -4.38 -15.85 8.04
C PRO A 131 -3.10 -16.21 7.27
N ASN A 132 -2.46 -17.33 7.65
CA ASN A 132 -1.20 -17.81 7.05
C ASN A 132 -0.01 -16.84 7.17
N GLY A 133 -0.07 -15.84 8.05
CA GLY A 133 1.01 -14.90 8.27
C GLY A 133 1.17 -13.85 7.16
N VAL A 134 0.14 -13.61 6.37
CA VAL A 134 0.11 -12.61 5.31
C VAL A 134 0.10 -11.21 5.92
N TYR A 135 1.27 -10.55 5.97
CA TYR A 135 1.34 -9.17 6.42
C TYR A 135 0.91 -8.21 5.31
N HIS A 136 0.09 -7.22 5.66
CA HIS A 136 -0.45 -6.23 4.70
C HIS A 136 -0.79 -4.92 5.39
N TYR A 137 -0.91 -3.85 4.59
CA TYR A 137 -1.35 -2.52 5.05
C TYR A 137 -2.82 -2.29 4.68
N HIS A 138 -3.59 -1.71 5.62
CA HIS A 138 -4.95 -1.20 5.38
C HIS A 138 -4.99 0.32 5.18
N ALA A 139 -4.00 1.05 5.71
CA ALA A 139 -3.86 2.50 5.54
C ALA A 139 -2.40 2.92 5.71
N ASP A 140 -2.13 4.22 5.61
CA ASP A 140 -0.85 4.86 5.88
C ASP A 140 0.29 4.39 4.97
N ALA A 141 1.04 3.35 5.36
CA ALA A 141 2.23 2.86 4.67
C ALA A 141 3.38 3.89 4.48
N ASN A 142 3.29 5.11 5.04
CA ASN A 142 4.35 6.12 4.90
C ASN A 142 5.64 5.77 5.65
N CYS A 143 5.56 4.85 6.62
CA CYS A 143 6.74 4.35 7.33
C CYS A 143 7.73 3.61 6.42
N VAL A 144 7.33 3.19 5.22
CA VAL A 144 8.27 2.61 4.25
C VAL A 144 9.42 3.57 3.89
N HIS A 145 9.19 4.88 4.08
CA HIS A 145 10.17 5.95 3.87
C HIS A 145 10.69 6.58 5.15
N TRP A 146 10.12 6.24 6.30
CA TRP A 146 10.60 6.74 7.57
C TRP A 146 11.80 5.92 8.04
N HIS A 147 12.76 6.59 8.66
CA HIS A 147 13.96 5.97 9.18
C HIS A 147 14.22 6.44 10.61
N VAL A 148 14.50 5.47 11.45
CA VAL A 148 14.87 5.70 12.85
C VAL A 148 16.16 6.50 12.93
N ASP A 149 16.17 7.59 13.69
CA ASP A 149 17.40 8.25 14.11
C ASP A 149 17.92 7.62 15.41
N GLU A 150 18.67 6.53 15.27
CA GLU A 150 19.29 5.83 16.41
C GLU A 150 20.21 6.75 17.21
N SER A 151 20.77 7.79 16.60
CA SER A 151 21.63 8.75 17.28
C SER A 151 20.86 9.67 18.23
N ALA A 152 19.57 9.89 17.95
CA ALA A 152 18.64 10.58 18.84
C ALA A 152 17.99 9.63 19.86
N GLY A 153 18.21 8.33 19.75
CA GLY A 153 17.58 7.30 20.57
C GLY A 153 16.17 6.93 20.14
N GLU A 154 15.81 7.24 18.90
CA GLU A 154 14.53 6.83 18.32
C GLU A 154 14.47 5.34 18.08
N THR A 155 13.25 4.82 18.10
CA THR A 155 12.86 3.45 17.73
C THR A 155 11.74 3.50 16.70
N TRP A 156 11.38 2.40 16.08
CA TRP A 156 10.25 2.34 15.18
C TRP A 156 8.91 2.70 15.86
N LEU A 157 8.83 2.55 17.18
CA LEU A 157 7.64 2.95 17.97
C LEU A 157 7.46 4.47 18.07
N ASP A 158 8.47 5.27 17.68
CA ASP A 158 8.38 6.71 17.61
C ASP A 158 7.81 7.21 16.27
N TYR A 159 7.56 6.30 15.32
CA TYR A 159 6.87 6.65 14.09
C TYR A 159 5.50 7.28 14.39
N SER A 160 5.18 8.35 13.69
CA SER A 160 3.93 9.08 13.87
C SER A 160 3.26 9.39 12.55
N ILE A 161 2.06 8.87 12.37
CA ILE A 161 1.19 9.20 11.23
C ILE A 161 0.92 10.70 11.13
N ASN A 162 0.80 11.41 12.28
CA ASN A 162 0.57 12.85 12.29
C ASN A 162 1.74 13.62 11.67
N SER A 163 2.98 13.14 11.82
CA SER A 163 4.14 13.75 11.17
C SER A 163 4.07 13.58 9.65
N SER A 164 3.66 12.41 9.18
CA SER A 164 3.47 12.13 7.74
C SER A 164 2.33 12.95 7.13
N ARG A 165 1.25 13.21 7.89
CA ARG A 165 0.10 14.01 7.46
C ARG A 165 0.37 15.52 7.47
N SER A 166 1.29 15.98 8.30
CA SER A 166 1.66 17.40 8.45
C SER A 166 2.94 17.79 7.73
N GLY A 167 3.40 16.98 6.80
CA GLY A 167 4.61 17.23 6.02
C GLY A 167 4.56 18.55 5.25
N SER A 168 5.73 19.22 5.13
CA SER A 168 5.88 20.47 4.39
C SER A 168 6.24 20.27 2.92
N GLU A 169 6.42 19.02 2.49
CA GLU A 169 6.77 18.63 1.13
C GLU A 169 5.74 17.64 0.62
N HIS A 170 5.59 17.55 -0.70
CA HIS A 170 4.76 16.53 -1.33
C HIS A 170 5.27 15.15 -0.91
N SER A 171 4.36 14.25 -0.51
CA SER A 171 4.72 12.90 -0.12
C SER A 171 5.38 12.13 -1.27
N ALA A 172 6.23 11.18 -0.94
CA ALA A 172 6.78 10.23 -1.88
C ALA A 172 5.74 9.17 -2.29
N ILE A 173 6.05 8.44 -3.36
CA ILE A 173 5.29 7.26 -3.77
C ILE A 173 5.43 6.17 -2.70
N VAL A 174 4.32 5.70 -2.15
CA VAL A 174 4.29 4.60 -1.17
C VAL A 174 4.02 3.24 -1.82
N GLY A 175 3.47 3.22 -3.03
CA GLY A 175 3.17 2.00 -3.76
C GLY A 175 2.64 2.25 -5.17
N PHE A 176 2.19 1.16 -5.80
CA PHE A 176 1.60 1.18 -7.13
C PHE A 176 0.36 0.28 -7.13
N ALA A 177 -0.75 0.80 -7.66
CA ALA A 177 -1.96 0.03 -7.88
C ALA A 177 -1.77 -0.99 -9.03
N PHE A 178 -2.60 -2.00 -9.11
CA PHE A 178 -2.44 -3.05 -10.11
C PHE A 178 -2.73 -2.60 -11.55
N ASP A 179 -3.30 -1.42 -11.73
CA ASP A 179 -3.39 -0.72 -13.03
C ASP A 179 -2.11 0.07 -13.39
N GLY A 180 -1.09 0.03 -12.53
CA GLY A 180 0.21 0.68 -12.72
C GLY A 180 0.27 2.14 -12.29
N TYR A 181 -0.83 2.77 -11.88
CA TYR A 181 -0.77 4.13 -11.35
C TYR A 181 -0.12 4.19 -9.97
N PRO A 182 0.70 5.23 -9.69
CA PRO A 182 1.34 5.39 -8.39
C PRO A 182 0.34 5.76 -7.30
N ILE A 183 0.65 5.35 -6.08
CA ILE A 183 -0.04 5.75 -4.86
C ILE A 183 0.93 6.62 -4.06
N TYR A 184 0.54 7.86 -3.79
CA TYR A 184 1.30 8.78 -2.95
C TYR A 184 0.84 8.76 -1.50
N GLY A 185 1.71 9.22 -0.59
CA GLY A 185 1.32 9.45 0.79
C GLY A 185 0.37 10.64 0.95
N PHE A 186 0.09 11.03 2.20
CA PHE A 186 -0.98 11.95 2.58
C PHE A 186 -0.88 13.36 2.04
N VAL A 187 0.33 13.89 1.79
CA VAL A 187 0.54 15.30 1.44
C VAL A 187 0.76 15.45 -0.05
N GLY A 188 -0.03 16.29 -0.67
CA GLY A 188 0.08 16.65 -2.08
C GLY A 188 0.06 18.15 -2.29
N TRP A 189 0.08 18.60 -3.53
CA TRP A 189 -0.07 20.01 -3.89
C TRP A 189 -1.54 20.35 -4.17
N ASP A 190 -1.95 21.53 -3.71
CA ASP A 190 -3.19 22.15 -4.12
C ASP A 190 -3.09 22.79 -5.52
N GLU A 191 -4.15 23.45 -5.98
CA GLU A 191 -4.20 24.14 -7.27
C GLU A 191 -3.18 25.29 -7.42
N ASN A 192 -2.66 25.81 -6.31
CA ASN A 192 -1.66 26.86 -6.26
C ASN A 192 -0.23 26.33 -6.16
N GLY A 193 -0.07 24.99 -6.02
CA GLY A 193 1.21 24.33 -5.82
C GLY A 193 1.67 24.37 -4.37
N GLU A 194 0.78 24.70 -3.43
CA GLU A 194 1.09 24.63 -1.99
C GLU A 194 0.76 23.27 -1.42
N THR A 195 1.57 22.81 -0.48
CA THR A 195 1.39 21.51 0.17
C THR A 195 0.24 21.53 1.16
N LYS A 196 -0.59 20.50 1.10
CA LYS A 196 -1.66 20.23 2.05
C LYS A 196 -1.87 18.74 2.21
N GLU A 197 -2.51 18.33 3.30
CA GLU A 197 -3.07 16.99 3.40
C GLU A 197 -4.20 16.82 2.38
N ILE A 198 -4.14 15.75 1.58
CA ILE A 198 -5.14 15.41 0.57
C ILE A 198 -6.24 14.60 1.22
N THR A 199 -7.48 14.96 0.96
CA THR A 199 -8.65 14.42 1.64
C THR A 199 -9.53 13.59 0.71
N SER A 200 -10.08 12.49 1.25
CA SER A 200 -11.06 11.65 0.55
C SER A 200 -12.39 12.38 0.34
N SER A 201 -13.11 12.01 -0.72
CA SER A 201 -14.48 12.47 -0.98
C SER A 201 -15.56 11.48 -0.51
N TYR A 202 -15.19 10.49 0.29
CA TYR A 202 -16.12 9.59 0.96
C TYR A 202 -16.43 10.08 2.37
N ARG A 203 -17.65 9.83 2.83
CA ARG A 203 -18.03 10.02 4.22
C ARG A 203 -18.96 8.90 4.69
N LEU A 204 -19.02 8.72 6.00
CA LEU A 204 -20.02 7.84 6.61
C LEU A 204 -21.43 8.35 6.32
N LYS A 205 -22.34 7.45 5.96
CA LYS A 205 -23.78 7.72 5.91
C LYS A 205 -24.30 8.05 7.30
N GLU A 206 -25.40 8.79 7.37
CA GLU A 206 -25.97 9.20 8.64
C GLU A 206 -26.38 8.00 9.52
N GLY A 207 -25.76 7.89 10.69
CA GLY A 207 -26.01 6.82 11.66
C GLY A 207 -25.14 5.59 11.49
N GLU A 208 -24.32 5.52 10.45
CA GLU A 208 -23.40 4.41 10.22
C GLU A 208 -22.05 4.65 10.92
N THR A 209 -21.25 3.59 11.04
CA THR A 209 -19.99 3.61 11.81
C THR A 209 -18.81 2.99 11.10
N GLY A 210 -19.02 2.34 9.96
CA GLY A 210 -18.05 1.52 9.25
C GLY A 210 -18.15 0.03 9.58
N TYR A 211 -19.09 -0.37 10.46
CA TYR A 211 -19.28 -1.77 10.86
C TYR A 211 -19.59 -2.69 9.66
N ASN A 212 -20.30 -2.19 8.64
CA ASN A 212 -20.59 -2.91 7.40
C ASN A 212 -19.65 -2.51 6.25
N GLY A 213 -18.45 -2.03 6.55
CA GLY A 213 -17.44 -1.72 5.54
C GLY A 213 -17.90 -0.67 4.52
N ILE A 214 -17.68 -0.96 3.25
CA ILE A 214 -18.00 -0.08 2.10
C ILE A 214 -19.48 0.36 2.10
N GLU A 215 -20.39 -0.50 2.53
CA GLU A 215 -21.82 -0.20 2.53
C GLU A 215 -22.20 0.98 3.42
N ASP A 216 -21.40 1.27 4.45
CA ASP A 216 -21.63 2.38 5.37
C ASP A 216 -21.21 3.75 4.82
N TYR A 217 -20.50 3.77 3.68
CA TYR A 217 -19.97 5.00 3.10
C TYR A 217 -20.73 5.46 1.85
N GLU A 218 -20.67 6.76 1.59
CA GLU A 218 -21.15 7.37 0.35
C GLU A 218 -20.09 8.30 -0.24
N TYR A 219 -19.95 8.26 -1.57
CA TYR A 219 -19.14 9.21 -2.32
C TYR A 219 -19.91 10.49 -2.56
N LEU A 220 -19.28 11.63 -2.27
CA LEU A 220 -19.83 12.96 -2.54
C LEU A 220 -18.77 13.83 -3.22
N ALA A 221 -18.92 14.02 -4.50
CA ALA A 221 -17.99 14.82 -5.28
C ALA A 221 -17.80 16.22 -4.67
N GLY A 222 -16.55 16.60 -4.45
CA GLY A 222 -16.16 17.92 -3.97
C GLY A 222 -16.21 18.16 -2.46
N ILE A 223 -16.51 17.17 -1.63
CA ILE A 223 -16.26 17.29 -0.18
C ILE A 223 -14.79 17.15 0.15
N GLY A 224 -14.03 16.39 -0.64
CA GLY A 224 -12.59 16.20 -0.57
C GLY A 224 -11.90 16.57 -1.88
N ASP A 225 -10.67 16.13 -2.02
CA ASP A 225 -9.78 16.44 -3.13
C ASP A 225 -9.79 15.36 -4.24
N LEU A 226 -10.37 14.20 -3.95
CA LEU A 226 -10.22 12.99 -4.73
C LEU A 226 -11.53 12.56 -5.37
N ASP A 227 -11.41 11.82 -6.46
CA ASP A 227 -12.51 11.20 -7.18
C ASP A 227 -13.04 9.92 -6.48
N ALA A 228 -13.96 9.21 -7.12
CA ALA A 228 -14.59 8.03 -6.54
C ALA A 228 -13.66 6.82 -6.42
N CYS A 229 -12.56 6.78 -7.16
CA CYS A 229 -11.52 5.75 -7.01
C CYS A 229 -10.44 6.13 -5.97
N ASN A 230 -10.58 7.27 -5.30
CA ASN A 230 -9.62 7.86 -4.37
C ASN A 230 -8.33 8.32 -5.05
N GLY A 231 -8.45 8.81 -6.28
CA GLY A 231 -7.37 9.34 -7.08
C GLY A 231 -7.66 10.73 -7.61
N ARG A 232 -6.70 11.27 -8.35
CA ARG A 232 -6.83 12.56 -9.04
C ARG A 232 -5.77 12.69 -10.14
N PHE A 233 -6.00 13.59 -11.10
CA PHE A 233 -4.97 14.00 -12.05
C PHE A 233 -4.33 15.31 -11.59
N SER A 234 -3.06 15.29 -11.23
CA SER A 234 -2.30 16.52 -10.91
C SER A 234 -0.80 16.33 -11.14
N ALA A 235 -0.07 17.45 -11.13
CA ALA A 235 1.39 17.42 -11.10
C ALA A 235 1.89 16.87 -9.77
N THR A 236 3.00 16.16 -9.82
CA THR A 236 3.73 15.64 -8.65
C THR A 236 5.23 15.89 -8.84
N PRO A 237 6.08 15.72 -7.83
CA PRO A 237 7.53 15.83 -8.00
C PRO A 237 8.09 14.91 -9.09
N ASP A 238 7.53 13.71 -9.23
CA ASP A 238 7.97 12.69 -10.19
C ASP A 238 7.37 12.91 -11.59
N PHE A 239 6.18 13.51 -11.65
CA PHE A 239 5.44 13.78 -12.88
C PHE A 239 5.06 15.28 -12.98
N PRO A 240 5.99 16.17 -13.29
CA PRO A 240 5.74 17.62 -13.29
C PRO A 240 4.73 18.08 -14.34
N ASN A 241 4.44 17.26 -15.35
CA ASN A 241 3.41 17.53 -16.36
C ASN A 241 2.03 16.96 -15.98
N GLY A 242 1.93 16.34 -14.82
CA GLY A 242 0.73 15.67 -14.34
C GLY A 242 0.65 14.20 -14.72
N THR A 243 0.09 13.44 -13.82
CA THR A 243 -0.32 12.04 -14.00
C THR A 243 -1.57 11.79 -13.16
N TYR A 244 -2.36 10.79 -13.53
CA TYR A 244 -3.33 10.26 -12.59
C TYR A 244 -2.56 9.49 -11.50
N HIS A 245 -3.00 9.62 -10.26
CA HIS A 245 -2.41 8.92 -9.15
C HIS A 245 -3.43 8.79 -8.01
N TYR A 246 -3.32 7.73 -7.25
CA TYR A 246 -4.05 7.54 -6.01
C TYR A 246 -3.31 8.21 -4.87
N VAL A 247 -4.02 8.46 -3.78
CA VAL A 247 -3.44 9.07 -2.59
C VAL A 247 -3.87 8.28 -1.36
N SER A 248 -2.91 7.94 -0.50
CA SER A 248 -3.23 7.45 0.83
C SER A 248 -3.97 8.54 1.61
N THR A 249 -5.13 8.22 2.19
CA THR A 249 -5.97 9.17 2.91
C THR A 249 -6.23 8.70 4.35
N PHE A 250 -6.32 9.64 5.28
CA PHE A 250 -6.65 9.35 6.68
C PHE A 250 -7.82 10.18 7.19
N VAL A 251 -8.16 11.24 6.49
CA VAL A 251 -9.35 12.07 6.73
C VAL A 251 -10.06 12.38 5.43
N ASN A 252 -11.35 12.64 5.52
CA ASN A 252 -12.15 13.18 4.42
C ASN A 252 -12.25 14.71 4.48
N GLY A 253 -12.84 15.33 3.48
CA GLY A 253 -12.96 16.79 3.40
C GLY A 253 -13.84 17.44 4.49
N GLU A 254 -14.62 16.65 5.23
CA GLU A 254 -15.44 17.09 6.37
C GLU A 254 -14.78 16.77 7.74
N GLY A 255 -13.57 16.19 7.74
CA GLY A 255 -12.81 15.83 8.95
C GLY A 255 -13.18 14.47 9.53
N GLY A 256 -13.95 13.66 8.82
CA GLY A 256 -14.21 12.27 9.17
C GLY A 256 -13.09 11.33 8.71
N THR A 257 -13.36 10.01 8.72
CA THR A 257 -12.41 8.99 8.29
C THR A 257 -12.00 9.16 6.83
N GLY A 258 -10.79 8.78 6.50
CA GLY A 258 -10.23 8.87 5.15
C GLY A 258 -10.53 7.66 4.26
N PHE A 259 -11.63 6.93 4.55
CA PHE A 259 -12.06 5.85 3.69
C PHE A 259 -12.00 6.25 2.20
N PRO A 260 -11.54 5.42 1.27
CA PRO A 260 -11.12 4.02 1.38
C PRO A 260 -9.62 3.81 1.69
N TYR A 261 -8.92 4.78 2.19
CA TYR A 261 -7.53 4.80 2.64
C TYR A 261 -6.49 4.69 1.51
N PHE A 262 -6.68 3.87 0.49
CA PHE A 262 -5.83 3.75 -0.69
C PHE A 262 -6.65 3.94 -1.97
N LEU A 263 -7.34 2.93 -2.45
CA LEU A 263 -8.22 3.01 -3.61
C LEU A 263 -9.41 2.08 -3.46
N LEU A 264 -10.51 2.41 -4.13
CA LEU A 264 -11.73 1.62 -4.17
C LEU A 264 -12.00 1.01 -5.54
N CYS A 265 -11.48 1.63 -6.60
CA CYS A 265 -11.59 1.15 -7.96
C CYS A 265 -10.33 1.53 -8.76
N TYR A 266 -10.11 0.86 -9.87
CA TYR A 266 -9.02 1.18 -10.77
C TYR A 266 -9.46 2.21 -11.81
N ARG A 267 -8.62 3.24 -12.01
CA ARG A 267 -8.80 4.22 -13.09
C ARG A 267 -8.34 3.67 -14.42
N GLY A 268 -7.38 2.78 -14.38
CA GLY A 268 -6.82 2.09 -15.52
C GLY A 268 -7.26 0.63 -15.59
N GLU A 269 -6.80 -0.04 -16.63
CA GLU A 269 -6.97 -1.48 -16.78
C GLU A 269 -6.03 -2.19 -15.79
N ALA A 270 -6.58 -2.88 -14.79
CA ALA A 270 -5.78 -3.63 -13.82
C ALA A 270 -5.31 -4.96 -14.40
N GLU A 271 -4.13 -5.40 -13.97
CA GLU A 271 -3.59 -6.72 -14.32
C GLU A 271 -4.39 -7.82 -13.59
N SER A 272 -5.24 -8.51 -14.33
CA SER A 272 -6.15 -9.52 -13.79
C SER A 272 -5.46 -10.64 -13.01
N GLY A 273 -4.21 -10.99 -13.37
CA GLY A 273 -3.43 -11.97 -12.65
C GLY A 273 -3.02 -11.57 -11.22
N ASN A 274 -3.19 -10.28 -10.85
CA ASN A 274 -2.94 -9.79 -9.49
C ASN A 274 -4.22 -9.75 -8.64
N THR A 275 -5.38 -9.59 -9.28
CA THR A 275 -6.68 -9.47 -8.60
C THR A 275 -7.40 -10.81 -8.46
N ASP A 276 -7.09 -11.76 -9.34
CA ASP A 276 -7.58 -13.14 -9.18
C ASP A 276 -7.00 -13.71 -7.87
N GLU A 277 -7.82 -14.40 -7.11
CA GLU A 277 -7.51 -14.97 -5.77
C GLU A 277 -6.25 -15.87 -5.69
N GLY A 278 -5.42 -15.85 -6.73
CA GLY A 278 -4.18 -16.61 -6.92
C GLY A 278 -2.88 -15.81 -6.90
N GLY A 279 -2.86 -14.51 -6.65
CA GLY A 279 -1.61 -13.72 -6.56
C GLY A 279 -0.71 -14.05 -5.37
N GLY A 280 -1.12 -14.93 -4.52
CA GLY A 280 -0.38 -15.43 -3.35
C GLY A 280 -0.68 -16.88 -3.05
N GLY A 281 -0.04 -17.78 -3.76
CA GLY A 281 0.22 -19.15 -3.33
C GLY A 281 -0.95 -20.08 -3.05
N GLY A 282 -1.25 -20.95 -4.00
CA GLY A 282 -1.91 -22.25 -3.80
C GLY A 282 -3.42 -22.23 -4.05
N ASP A 283 -3.86 -23.15 -4.92
CA ASP A 283 -5.25 -23.49 -5.19
C ASP A 283 -6.08 -23.57 -3.90
N ASP A 284 -6.73 -22.45 -3.54
CA ASP A 284 -7.73 -22.47 -2.46
C ASP A 284 -9.03 -23.01 -3.07
N PRO A 285 -9.58 -24.12 -2.59
CA PRO A 285 -10.89 -24.56 -3.02
C PRO A 285 -11.88 -23.45 -2.65
N ASP A 286 -12.72 -23.05 -3.58
CA ASP A 286 -13.77 -22.04 -3.45
C ASP A 286 -14.45 -22.09 -2.07
N CYS A 287 -13.94 -21.32 -1.14
CA CYS A 287 -14.48 -21.16 0.21
C CYS A 287 -15.45 -19.97 0.32
N SER A 288 -15.70 -19.26 -0.79
CA SER A 288 -16.54 -18.06 -0.87
C SER A 288 -18.05 -18.32 -0.74
N GLY A 289 -18.47 -19.60 -0.74
CA GLY A 289 -19.88 -19.98 -0.64
C GLY A 289 -20.42 -20.18 0.78
N HIS A 290 -19.60 -20.06 1.78
CA HIS A 290 -19.99 -20.27 3.18
C HIS A 290 -19.80 -18.97 3.97
N GLY A 291 -20.89 -18.25 4.19
CA GLY A 291 -20.95 -17.05 5.03
C GLY A 291 -20.62 -17.28 6.52
N GLU A 292 -19.65 -18.14 6.80
CA GLU A 292 -19.17 -18.41 8.15
C GLU A 292 -17.65 -18.21 8.19
N THR A 293 -17.24 -17.14 8.85
CA THR A 293 -15.86 -16.90 9.25
C THR A 293 -15.40 -17.98 10.24
N TRP A 294 -14.16 -18.46 10.11
CA TRP A 294 -13.54 -19.36 11.06
C TRP A 294 -12.31 -18.70 11.70
N GLY A 295 -12.09 -19.00 12.95
CA GLY A 295 -10.98 -18.42 13.71
C GLY A 295 -11.05 -18.78 15.17
N PRO A 296 -10.12 -18.29 16.01
CA PRO A 296 -10.14 -18.52 17.45
C PRO A 296 -11.46 -18.05 18.07
N GLY A 297 -12.31 -18.99 18.50
CA GLY A 297 -13.63 -18.74 19.08
C GLY A 297 -14.84 -19.03 18.18
N ILE A 298 -14.64 -19.21 16.88
CA ILE A 298 -15.73 -19.42 15.91
C ILE A 298 -15.81 -20.88 15.44
N GLY A 299 -14.70 -21.61 15.40
CA GLY A 299 -14.66 -23.02 15.04
C GLY A 299 -13.63 -23.36 13.97
N PRO A 300 -13.42 -24.66 13.68
CA PRO A 300 -12.49 -25.09 12.65
C PRO A 300 -13.06 -24.79 11.25
N PRO A 301 -12.18 -24.55 10.25
CA PRO A 301 -12.61 -24.37 8.88
C PRO A 301 -13.34 -25.60 8.33
N PRO A 302 -14.21 -25.44 7.33
CA PRO A 302 -14.81 -26.55 6.60
C PRO A 302 -13.75 -27.51 6.03
N PRO A 303 -14.04 -28.80 5.85
CA PRO A 303 -13.10 -29.73 5.25
C PRO A 303 -12.69 -29.28 3.83
N GLY A 304 -11.42 -29.01 3.62
CA GLY A 304 -10.84 -28.48 2.39
C GLY A 304 -10.41 -27.02 2.46
N CYS A 305 -10.89 -26.25 3.43
CA CYS A 305 -10.53 -24.84 3.66
C CYS A 305 -9.54 -24.66 4.82
N GLY A 306 -8.83 -25.69 5.26
CA GLY A 306 -7.80 -25.65 6.29
C GLY A 306 -6.44 -25.96 5.70
N GLY A 307 -5.48 -25.06 5.86
CA GLY A 307 -4.16 -25.11 5.28
C GLY A 307 -3.45 -26.45 5.47
N GLY A 308 -3.04 -27.04 4.35
CA GLY A 308 -2.19 -28.22 4.30
C GLY A 308 -0.74 -27.84 4.57
N GLY A 309 -0.13 -28.48 5.57
CA GLY A 309 1.29 -28.32 5.87
C GLY A 309 2.21 -28.96 4.83
N GLY A 310 3.31 -28.29 4.62
CA GLY A 310 4.62 -28.91 4.38
C GLY A 310 4.89 -29.53 3.01
N GLY A 311 5.44 -28.76 2.09
CA GLY A 311 6.19 -29.25 0.94
C GLY A 311 7.63 -28.74 0.98
N GLN A 312 8.62 -29.63 1.06
CA GLN A 312 10.04 -29.31 1.00
C GLN A 312 10.42 -28.83 -0.40
N GLY A 313 10.78 -27.55 -0.55
CA GLY A 313 11.35 -26.98 -1.77
C GLY A 313 12.86 -27.19 -1.82
N GLN A 314 13.34 -27.73 -2.94
CA GLN A 314 14.76 -27.85 -3.26
C GLN A 314 15.31 -26.47 -3.66
N SER A 315 16.43 -26.11 -3.02
CA SER A 315 17.24 -24.95 -3.39
C SER A 315 17.94 -25.16 -4.74
N SER A 316 17.74 -24.22 -5.68
CA SER A 316 18.62 -24.07 -6.84
C SER A 316 19.39 -22.74 -6.71
N GLU A 317 20.69 -22.86 -6.46
CA GLU A 317 21.63 -21.74 -6.60
C GLU A 317 21.73 -21.30 -8.06
N ASN A 318 21.46 -20.03 -8.35
CA ASN A 318 21.94 -19.41 -9.59
C ASN A 318 22.40 -17.97 -9.35
N GLY A 319 23.57 -17.73 -9.92
CA GLY A 319 24.45 -16.63 -9.65
C GLY A 319 23.94 -15.24 -10.02
N ILE A 320 24.48 -14.30 -9.28
CA ILE A 320 24.33 -12.86 -9.45
C ILE A 320 24.98 -12.42 -10.76
N ALA A 321 24.19 -11.96 -11.73
CA ALA A 321 24.67 -11.28 -12.92
C ALA A 321 24.79 -9.78 -12.67
N SER A 322 25.99 -9.24 -12.90
CA SER A 322 26.30 -7.81 -12.82
C SER A 322 25.54 -7.00 -13.88
N ILE A 323 24.94 -5.90 -13.47
CA ILE A 323 24.11 -5.01 -14.29
C ILE A 323 24.97 -4.06 -15.13
N PRO A 324 24.78 -3.97 -16.47
CA PRO A 324 25.41 -2.95 -17.30
C PRO A 324 24.66 -1.60 -17.20
N TRP A 325 25.40 -0.50 -17.19
CA TRP A 325 24.90 0.87 -17.14
C TRP A 325 24.04 1.25 -18.35
N PHE A 326 22.87 1.80 -18.09
CA PHE A 326 21.86 2.17 -19.09
C PHE A 326 22.15 3.49 -19.81
N LYS A 327 21.90 3.48 -21.13
CA LYS A 327 21.62 4.67 -21.93
C LYS A 327 20.16 4.61 -22.32
N ALA A 328 19.37 5.53 -21.80
CA ALA A 328 17.93 5.62 -22.08
C ALA A 328 17.64 6.35 -23.40
N PRO A 329 16.65 5.93 -24.17
CA PRO A 329 16.09 6.71 -25.26
C PRO A 329 15.06 7.75 -24.76
N PRO A 330 14.77 8.82 -25.50
CA PRO A 330 14.02 9.97 -25.02
C PRO A 330 12.53 9.87 -25.35
N ASP A 331 11.76 8.99 -24.65
CA ASP A 331 10.30 8.98 -24.75
C ASP A 331 9.67 8.71 -23.38
N SER A 332 8.49 9.24 -23.15
CA SER A 332 7.78 9.33 -21.86
C SER A 332 7.62 8.00 -21.09
N GLY A 333 7.67 6.85 -21.77
CA GLY A 333 7.64 5.53 -21.13
C GLY A 333 8.92 5.19 -20.34
N ALA A 334 10.05 5.80 -20.70
CA ALA A 334 11.32 5.59 -20.02
C ALA A 334 11.37 6.24 -18.62
N ILE A 335 10.55 7.27 -18.39
CA ILE A 335 10.47 7.98 -17.11
C ILE A 335 9.75 7.12 -16.08
N LEU A 336 8.68 6.44 -16.47
CA LEU A 336 7.94 5.55 -15.57
C LEU A 336 8.79 4.31 -15.19
N LEU A 337 9.53 3.75 -16.14
CA LEU A 337 10.50 2.68 -15.91
C LEU A 337 11.55 3.08 -14.86
N SER A 338 12.09 4.28 -14.98
CA SER A 338 13.12 4.78 -14.05
C SER A 338 12.54 5.02 -12.66
N LEU A 339 11.29 5.49 -12.56
CA LEU A 339 10.64 5.79 -11.29
C LEU A 339 10.16 4.53 -10.56
N LEU A 340 9.56 3.57 -11.27
CA LEU A 340 9.21 2.26 -10.69
C LEU A 340 10.46 1.55 -10.18
N ALA A 341 11.51 1.46 -11.00
CA ALA A 341 12.76 0.83 -10.58
C ALA A 341 13.44 1.58 -9.43
N LEU A 342 13.44 2.92 -9.44
CA LEU A 342 14.04 3.73 -8.38
C LEU A 342 13.23 3.67 -7.08
N ALA A 343 11.90 3.66 -7.12
CA ALA A 343 11.08 3.54 -5.92
C ALA A 343 11.32 2.19 -5.22
N PHE A 344 11.35 1.09 -5.97
CA PHE A 344 11.63 -0.23 -5.40
C PHE A 344 13.08 -0.39 -4.93
N VAL A 345 14.06 0.20 -5.64
CA VAL A 345 15.48 0.16 -5.23
C VAL A 345 15.73 1.03 -4.00
N ALA A 346 15.11 2.21 -3.90
CA ALA A 346 15.27 3.07 -2.74
C ALA A 346 14.72 2.43 -1.46
N ALA A 347 13.57 1.77 -1.55
CA ALA A 347 12.98 1.07 -0.41
C ALA A 347 13.78 -0.17 0.03
N ALA A 348 14.43 -0.88 -0.92
CA ALA A 348 15.22 -2.08 -0.64
C ALA A 348 16.66 -1.79 -0.18
N GLY A 349 17.22 -0.61 -0.46
CA GLY A 349 18.67 -0.38 -0.45
C GLY A 349 19.25 0.52 0.65
N LEU A 350 18.46 1.19 1.49
CA LEU A 350 19.01 2.26 2.33
C LEU A 350 19.14 1.90 3.82
N ARG A 351 20.23 1.21 4.16
CA ARG A 351 21.00 1.57 5.38
C ARG A 351 22.25 2.32 4.92
N GLY A 352 22.23 3.64 5.14
CA GLY A 352 23.41 4.50 5.09
C GLY A 352 23.78 5.08 3.74
N SER A 353 23.22 6.20 3.40
CA SER A 353 23.97 7.30 2.75
C SER A 353 23.18 8.59 2.93
N ALA A 354 23.80 9.55 3.61
CA ALA A 354 23.26 10.88 3.76
C ALA A 354 23.14 11.57 2.39
N TYR A 355 21.98 12.14 2.10
CA TYR A 355 21.83 13.05 0.97
C TYR A 355 22.78 14.25 1.14
N PRO A 356 23.52 14.66 0.10
CA PRO A 356 24.29 15.90 0.17
C PRO A 356 23.32 17.08 0.23
N ALA A 357 23.43 17.87 1.28
CA ALA A 357 22.73 19.14 1.40
C ALA A 357 23.05 20.03 0.17
N VAL A 358 22.00 20.42 -0.56
CA VAL A 358 22.11 21.43 -1.60
C VAL A 358 22.39 22.76 -0.91
N ALA A 359 23.63 23.22 -0.98
CA ALA A 359 24.04 24.52 -0.50
C ALA A 359 23.38 25.59 -1.39
N SER A 360 22.42 26.33 -0.85
CA SER A 360 21.89 27.54 -1.47
C SER A 360 22.96 28.62 -1.47
N GLY A 361 23.63 28.81 -2.59
CA GLY A 361 24.54 29.93 -2.82
C GLY A 361 23.76 31.24 -2.92
N ARG A 362 23.77 32.05 -1.86
CA ARG A 362 23.42 33.48 -1.96
C ARG A 362 24.51 34.20 -2.73
N ALA A 363 24.20 34.65 -3.93
CA ALA A 363 25.01 35.66 -4.61
C ALA A 363 24.75 37.02 -3.94
N GLY A 364 25.73 37.50 -3.19
CA GLY A 364 25.75 38.87 -2.75
C GLY A 364 26.20 39.79 -3.90
N THR A 365 25.39 40.77 -4.26
CA THR A 365 25.83 41.92 -5.00
C THR A 365 26.04 43.06 -4.01
N ALA A 366 27.28 43.47 -3.88
CA ALA A 366 27.66 44.78 -3.32
C ALA A 366 27.64 45.81 -4.48
N LEU A 367 26.91 46.84 -4.33
CA LEU A 367 27.17 48.28 -4.50
C LEU A 367 25.85 49.00 -4.40
#